data_893ac57b8b96c60f1e26566a227828ed
#
_entry.id   893ac57b8b96c60f1e26566a227828ed
#
_cell.length_a   1.000
_cell.length_b   1.000
_cell.length_c   1.000
_cell.angle_alpha   90.00
_cell.angle_beta   90.00
_cell.angle_gamma   90.00
#
_symmetry.space_group_name_H-M   'P 1'
#
loop_
_entity.id
_entity.type
_entity.pdbx_description
1 polymer ?
#
loop_
_entity_poly.entity_id
_entity_poly.type
_entity_poly.pdbx_seq_one_letter_code
_entity_poly.pdbx_strand_id
1 'polypeptide(L)'
;MRSFALLLALMFALAACGETSPAAVAPQAASQQPTDFIYAELDIADLQQRMQQGELDSRTLTRAYLERIARIDQAGPQLNAVIELNPDALKEAALRDMERKTNAVRGPLHGIPILLKDNIGATPMANSAGSLALKDFRP
;
A
#
# COMPACT_ATOMS: atom_id res chain seq x y z
N MET A 1 -71.06 12.93 -53.12
CA MET A 1 -70.99 11.68 -53.90
C MET A 1 -69.62 11.09 -53.76
N ARG A 2 -69.59 9.80 -53.37
CA ARG A 2 -68.48 8.87 -53.49
C ARG A 2 -67.33 9.06 -52.54
N SER A 3 -67.15 8.33 -51.53
CA SER A 3 -67.02 6.85 -51.27
C SER A 3 -65.57 6.42 -51.25
N PHE A 4 -65.20 5.75 -50.16
CA PHE A 4 -64.19 4.66 -50.03
C PHE A 4 -62.72 5.10 -50.02
N ALA A 5 -61.86 4.62 -49.20
CA ALA A 5 -61.80 3.31 -48.55
C ALA A 5 -60.89 3.36 -47.33
N LEU A 6 -61.30 2.59 -46.37
CA LEU A 6 -60.60 2.17 -45.17
C LEU A 6 -59.47 1.24 -45.56
N LEU A 7 -58.24 1.50 -45.13
CA LEU A 7 -57.17 0.54 -45.15
C LEU A 7 -56.40 0.54 -43.83
N LEU A 8 -56.76 -0.43 -43.05
CA LEU A 8 -56.21 -0.76 -41.73
C LEU A 8 -54.83 -1.47 -42.01
N ALA A 9 -53.75 -0.74 -41.77
CA ALA A 9 -52.44 -1.35 -41.78
C ALA A 9 -51.98 -1.60 -40.34
N LEU A 10 -52.12 -2.84 -39.94
CA LEU A 10 -51.62 -3.39 -38.68
C LEU A 10 -50.10 -3.51 -38.74
N MET A 11 -49.37 -2.53 -38.20
CA MET A 11 -47.94 -2.64 -38.03
C MET A 11 -47.60 -3.45 -36.77
N PHE A 12 -47.12 -4.65 -36.99
CA PHE A 12 -46.47 -5.49 -35.97
C PHE A 12 -45.15 -4.82 -35.59
N ALA A 13 -45.07 -4.25 -34.39
CA ALA A 13 -43.83 -3.84 -33.80
C ALA A 13 -43.13 -5.08 -33.22
N LEU A 14 -42.13 -5.61 -33.89
CA LEU A 14 -41.19 -6.54 -33.30
C LEU A 14 -40.36 -5.76 -32.26
N ALA A 15 -40.59 -6.10 -30.99
CA ALA A 15 -39.69 -5.71 -29.93
C ALA A 15 -38.38 -6.49 -30.08
N ALA A 16 -37.36 -5.83 -30.61
CA ALA A 16 -35.99 -6.34 -30.58
C ALA A 16 -35.50 -6.23 -29.13
N CYS A 17 -35.42 -7.36 -28.43
CA CYS A 17 -34.62 -7.47 -27.21
C CYS A 17 -33.18 -7.17 -27.55
N GLY A 18 -32.73 -5.96 -27.26
CA GLY A 18 -31.30 -5.62 -27.30
C GLY A 18 -30.60 -6.34 -26.16
N GLU A 19 -29.82 -7.35 -26.49
CA GLU A 19 -28.83 -7.94 -25.60
C GLU A 19 -27.81 -6.83 -25.26
N THR A 20 -27.88 -6.33 -24.03
CA THR A 20 -26.82 -5.50 -23.47
C THR A 20 -25.62 -6.40 -23.22
N SER A 21 -24.72 -6.44 -24.18
CA SER A 21 -23.40 -7.04 -24.00
C SER A 21 -22.75 -6.39 -22.77
N PRO A 22 -22.22 -7.17 -21.80
CA PRO A 22 -21.52 -6.58 -20.67
C PRO A 22 -20.32 -5.81 -21.24
N ALA A 23 -20.28 -4.51 -20.96
CA ALA A 23 -19.15 -3.68 -21.32
C ALA A 23 -17.88 -4.33 -20.77
N ALA A 24 -16.98 -4.71 -21.67
CA ALA A 24 -15.67 -5.21 -21.29
C ALA A 24 -15.02 -4.12 -20.40
N VAL A 25 -14.80 -4.47 -19.14
CA VAL A 25 -14.02 -3.62 -18.23
C VAL A 25 -12.65 -3.52 -18.87
N ALA A 26 -12.37 -2.35 -19.45
CA ALA A 26 -11.04 -2.06 -19.96
C ALA A 26 -10.05 -2.26 -18.79
N PRO A 27 -8.91 -2.95 -19.02
CA PRO A 27 -7.89 -3.05 -17.99
C PRO A 27 -7.53 -1.62 -17.60
N GLN A 28 -7.85 -1.26 -16.35
CA GLN A 28 -7.39 0.00 -15.78
C GLN A 28 -5.88 -0.01 -15.90
N ALA A 29 -5.35 0.91 -16.71
CA ALA A 29 -3.93 1.13 -16.79
C ALA A 29 -3.43 1.25 -15.35
N ALA A 30 -2.58 0.31 -14.92
CA ALA A 30 -1.91 0.39 -13.65
C ALA A 30 -1.32 1.79 -13.57
N SER A 31 -1.87 2.63 -12.69
CA SER A 31 -1.35 3.95 -12.46
C SER A 31 0.12 3.75 -12.11
N GLN A 32 1.01 4.19 -13.00
CA GLN A 32 2.44 4.19 -12.76
C GLN A 32 2.63 4.97 -11.47
N GLN A 33 2.83 4.23 -10.38
CA GLN A 33 3.20 4.85 -9.12
C GLN A 33 4.49 5.63 -9.36
N PRO A 34 4.64 6.82 -8.78
CA PRO A 34 5.89 7.56 -8.93
C PRO A 34 7.05 6.64 -8.52
N THR A 35 7.89 6.31 -9.48
CA THR A 35 9.06 5.44 -9.33
C THR A 35 10.20 6.15 -8.57
N ASP A 36 9.87 7.21 -7.83
CA ASP A 36 10.83 8.07 -7.13
C ASP A 36 11.37 7.48 -5.83
N PHE A 37 10.87 6.32 -5.41
CA PHE A 37 11.37 5.71 -4.19
C PHE A 37 12.58 4.84 -4.50
N ILE A 38 13.77 5.37 -4.24
CA ILE A 38 15.07 4.77 -4.61
C ILE A 38 15.35 3.40 -3.99
N TYR A 39 14.57 3.00 -2.98
CA TYR A 39 14.65 1.69 -2.34
C TYR A 39 13.52 0.75 -2.78
N ALA A 40 12.70 1.16 -3.76
CA ALA A 40 11.67 0.28 -4.32
C ALA A 40 12.33 -0.96 -4.92
N GLU A 41 11.71 -2.12 -4.70
CA GLU A 41 12.13 -3.42 -5.26
C GLU A 41 13.55 -3.88 -4.88
N LEU A 42 14.27 -3.18 -3.99
CA LEU A 42 15.52 -3.69 -3.44
C LEU A 42 15.24 -4.83 -2.46
N ASP A 43 15.95 -5.92 -2.62
CA ASP A 43 15.85 -7.03 -1.69
C ASP A 43 16.68 -6.81 -0.41
N ILE A 44 16.53 -7.71 0.56
CA ILE A 44 17.24 -7.62 1.84
C ILE A 44 18.76 -7.74 1.65
N ALA A 45 19.21 -8.55 0.70
CA ALA A 45 20.63 -8.74 0.45
C ALA A 45 21.27 -7.46 -0.12
N ASP A 46 20.58 -6.80 -1.07
CA ASP A 46 21.02 -5.51 -1.63
C ASP A 46 21.12 -4.43 -0.54
N LEU A 47 20.10 -4.34 0.31
CA LEU A 47 20.08 -3.37 1.41
C LEU A 47 21.21 -3.64 2.40
N GLN A 48 21.42 -4.90 2.78
CA GLN A 48 22.53 -5.29 3.66
C GLN A 48 23.90 -5.01 3.05
N GLN A 49 24.07 -5.29 1.76
CA GLN A 49 25.32 -4.99 1.05
C GLN A 49 25.63 -3.50 1.08
N ARG A 50 24.66 -2.65 0.75
CA ARG A 50 24.83 -1.17 0.81
C ARG A 50 25.15 -0.69 2.22
N MET A 51 24.53 -1.28 3.25
CA MET A 51 24.84 -0.95 4.63
C MET A 51 26.25 -1.39 5.05
N GLN A 52 26.74 -2.53 4.54
CA GLN A 52 28.11 -2.99 4.78
C GLN A 52 29.14 -2.11 4.09
N GLN A 53 28.83 -1.59 2.90
CA GLN A 53 29.68 -0.68 2.14
C GLN A 53 29.64 0.77 2.68
N GLY A 54 28.73 1.06 3.61
CA GLY A 54 28.55 2.41 4.15
C GLY A 54 27.81 3.37 3.20
N GLU A 55 27.22 2.86 2.15
CA GLU A 55 26.41 3.62 1.18
C GLU A 55 25.00 3.92 1.69
N LEU A 56 24.55 3.15 2.68
CA LEU A 56 23.26 3.26 3.32
C LEU A 56 23.40 3.04 4.82
N ASP A 57 22.58 3.70 5.62
CA ASP A 57 22.41 3.39 7.03
C ASP A 57 20.94 3.09 7.36
N SER A 58 20.71 2.41 8.49
CA SER A 58 19.37 2.03 8.96
C SER A 58 18.48 3.24 9.18
N ARG A 59 19.06 4.33 9.71
CA ARG A 59 18.31 5.55 10.01
C ARG A 59 17.83 6.23 8.74
N THR A 60 18.66 6.30 7.70
CA THR A 60 18.31 6.86 6.40
C THR A 60 17.22 6.03 5.73
N LEU A 61 17.37 4.70 5.72
CA LEU A 61 16.37 3.80 5.17
C LEU A 61 15.02 3.93 5.89
N THR A 62 15.03 3.91 7.22
CA THR A 62 13.82 4.06 8.05
C THR A 62 13.14 5.39 7.78
N ARG A 63 13.89 6.49 7.71
CA ARG A 63 13.33 7.80 7.38
C ARG A 63 12.64 7.81 6.02
N ALA A 64 13.27 7.25 5.01
CA ALA A 64 12.71 7.19 3.66
C ALA A 64 11.37 6.43 3.63
N TYR A 65 11.26 5.32 4.37
CA TYR A 65 9.98 4.59 4.48
C TYR A 65 8.92 5.38 5.27
N LEU A 66 9.28 6.06 6.36
CA LEU A 66 8.35 6.91 7.10
C LEU A 66 7.83 8.06 6.23
N GLU A 67 8.69 8.71 5.45
CA GLU A 67 8.30 9.75 4.50
C GLU A 67 7.39 9.19 3.39
N ARG A 68 7.67 7.97 2.90
CA ARG A 68 6.81 7.30 1.94
C ARG A 68 5.42 7.02 2.53
N ILE A 69 5.33 6.52 3.77
CA ILE A 69 4.05 6.30 4.47
C ILE A 69 3.29 7.61 4.58
N ALA A 70 3.92 8.67 5.05
CA ALA A 70 3.26 9.98 5.17
C ALA A 70 2.70 10.49 3.83
N ARG A 71 3.42 10.22 2.73
CA ARG A 71 3.07 10.73 1.40
C ARG A 71 2.00 9.94 0.68
N ILE A 72 1.97 8.61 0.79
CA ILE A 72 1.06 7.76 0.01
C ILE A 72 0.02 7.03 0.86
N ASP A 73 0.30 6.77 2.14
CA ASP A 73 -0.61 6.08 3.03
C ASP A 73 -1.52 7.04 3.79
N GLN A 74 -0.96 8.10 4.37
CA GLN A 74 -1.70 9.10 5.16
C GLN A 74 -2.19 10.29 4.33
N ALA A 75 -1.51 10.60 3.21
CA ALA A 75 -1.87 11.66 2.26
C ALA A 75 -1.87 11.10 0.83
N GLY A 76 -2.06 11.94 -0.18
CA GLY A 76 -2.14 11.50 -1.57
C GLY A 76 -3.24 10.47 -1.79
N PRO A 77 -2.91 9.23 -2.21
CA PRO A 77 -3.89 8.16 -2.41
C PRO A 77 -4.65 7.73 -1.14
N GLN A 78 -4.12 8.03 0.05
CA GLN A 78 -4.72 7.72 1.35
C GLN A 78 -5.07 6.22 1.50
N LEU A 79 -4.06 5.37 1.38
CA LEU A 79 -4.23 3.92 1.49
C LEU A 79 -4.72 3.50 2.88
N ASN A 80 -4.29 4.24 3.93
CA ASN A 80 -4.63 4.01 5.34
C ASN A 80 -4.38 2.54 5.76
N ALA A 81 -3.30 1.96 5.26
CA ALA A 81 -2.91 0.60 5.54
C ALA A 81 -2.04 0.48 6.81
N VAL A 82 -1.36 1.57 7.19
CA VAL A 82 -0.51 1.63 8.39
C VAL A 82 -1.30 2.22 9.54
N ILE A 83 -1.61 1.39 10.54
CA ILE A 83 -2.45 1.77 11.69
C ILE A 83 -1.64 2.60 12.69
N GLU A 84 -0.41 2.17 13.00
CA GLU A 84 0.45 2.84 13.99
C GLU A 84 1.91 2.84 13.52
N LEU A 85 2.63 3.89 13.89
CA LEU A 85 4.06 4.04 13.66
C LEU A 85 4.80 3.98 15.00
N ASN A 86 5.93 3.28 15.03
CA ASN A 86 6.80 3.26 16.20
C ASN A 86 7.39 4.68 16.42
N PRO A 87 7.07 5.34 17.55
CA PRO A 87 7.58 6.68 17.85
C PRO A 87 9.11 6.69 18.00
N ASP A 88 9.73 5.57 18.35
CA ASP A 88 11.17 5.43 18.52
C ASP A 88 11.89 4.86 17.28
N ALA A 89 11.20 4.69 16.14
CA ALA A 89 11.75 4.03 14.95
C ALA A 89 13.12 4.58 14.52
N LEU A 90 13.29 5.90 14.45
CA LEU A 90 14.55 6.52 14.04
C LEU A 90 15.66 6.38 15.10
N LYS A 91 15.29 6.34 16.38
CA LYS A 91 16.22 6.10 17.48
C LYS A 91 16.70 4.66 17.49
N GLU A 92 15.80 3.71 17.30
CA GLU A 92 16.15 2.30 17.18
C GLU A 92 17.01 2.02 15.95
N ALA A 93 16.68 2.62 14.82
CA ALA A 93 17.51 2.53 13.61
C ALA A 93 18.93 3.05 13.84
N ALA A 94 19.09 4.20 14.52
CA ALA A 94 20.40 4.72 14.86
C ALA A 94 21.19 3.79 15.79
N LEU A 95 20.51 3.10 16.71
CA LEU A 95 21.16 2.06 17.54
C LEU A 95 21.65 0.89 16.69
N ARG A 96 20.88 0.46 15.68
CA ARG A 96 21.34 -0.58 14.73
C ARG A 96 22.57 -0.13 13.95
N ASP A 97 22.65 1.12 13.56
CA ASP A 97 23.84 1.68 12.90
C ASP A 97 25.07 1.68 13.81
N MET A 98 24.88 1.99 15.10
CA MET A 98 25.96 1.90 16.09
C MET A 98 26.43 0.47 16.30
N GLU A 99 25.52 -0.48 16.43
CA GLU A 99 25.84 -1.91 16.56
C GLU A 99 26.63 -2.40 15.33
N ARG A 100 26.24 -1.99 14.11
CA ARG A 100 26.97 -2.33 12.88
C ARG A 100 28.42 -1.81 12.92
N LYS A 101 28.63 -0.60 13.37
CA LYS A 101 29.98 -0.01 13.51
C LYS A 101 30.88 -0.78 14.50
N THR A 102 30.28 -1.45 15.46
CA THR A 102 30.97 -2.28 16.45
C THR A 102 30.98 -3.77 16.11
N ASN A 103 30.62 -4.14 14.87
CA ASN A 103 30.49 -5.51 14.39
C ASN A 103 29.47 -6.38 15.19
N ALA A 104 28.48 -5.74 15.82
CA ALA A 104 27.43 -6.40 16.57
C ALA A 104 26.15 -6.61 15.73
N VAL A 105 26.31 -7.04 14.48
CA VAL A 105 25.18 -7.33 13.57
C VAL A 105 24.41 -8.55 14.07
N ARG A 106 23.09 -8.41 14.26
CA ARG A 106 22.24 -9.44 14.87
C ARG A 106 21.75 -10.52 13.90
N GLY A 107 21.78 -10.26 12.58
CA GLY A 107 21.29 -11.19 11.57
C GLY A 107 20.90 -10.50 10.26
N PRO A 108 20.25 -11.22 9.32
CA PRO A 108 20.01 -10.71 7.96
C PRO A 108 19.02 -9.52 7.90
N LEU A 109 18.19 -9.35 8.92
CA LEU A 109 17.25 -8.20 9.02
C LEU A 109 17.80 -7.04 9.85
N HIS A 110 19.07 -7.09 10.27
CA HIS A 110 19.65 -6.05 11.11
C HIS A 110 19.60 -4.67 10.44
N GLY A 111 18.86 -3.75 11.05
CA GLY A 111 18.72 -2.37 10.57
C GLY A 111 17.71 -2.20 9.43
N ILE A 112 17.01 -3.24 9.02
CA ILE A 112 15.94 -3.16 8.02
C ILE A 112 14.62 -2.85 8.73
N PRO A 113 13.90 -1.76 8.38
CA PRO A 113 12.56 -1.50 8.88
C PRO A 113 11.58 -2.53 8.34
N ILE A 114 10.69 -3.01 9.19
CA ILE A 114 9.67 -3.99 8.83
C ILE A 114 8.27 -3.50 9.22
N LEU A 115 7.26 -3.92 8.48
CA LEU A 115 5.86 -3.77 8.83
C LEU A 115 5.37 -5.06 9.48
N LEU A 116 4.72 -4.93 10.62
CA LEU A 116 4.08 -6.05 11.31
C LEU A 116 2.56 -5.95 11.14
N LYS A 117 1.92 -7.10 11.02
CA LYS A 117 0.46 -7.12 11.09
C LYS A 117 0.02 -6.73 12.50
N ASP A 118 -1.03 -5.93 12.63
CA ASP A 118 -1.51 -5.37 13.91
C ASP A 118 -2.03 -6.42 14.92
N ASN A 119 -2.03 -7.69 14.59
CA ASN A 119 -2.27 -8.78 15.55
C ASN A 119 -0.98 -9.32 16.19
N ILE A 120 0.18 -8.74 15.87
CA ILE A 120 1.48 -9.09 16.45
C ILE A 120 1.87 -8.00 17.42
N GLY A 121 1.90 -8.32 18.70
CA GLY A 121 2.29 -7.37 19.74
C GLY A 121 3.72 -6.88 19.56
N ALA A 122 3.91 -5.57 19.55
CA ALA A 122 5.21 -4.93 19.38
C ALA A 122 5.30 -3.66 20.24
N THR A 123 6.12 -3.70 21.28
CA THR A 123 6.39 -2.54 22.14
C THR A 123 7.26 -1.52 21.39
N PRO A 124 7.02 -0.20 21.50
CA PRO A 124 6.08 0.47 22.43
C PRO A 124 4.69 0.78 21.80
N MET A 125 4.38 0.20 20.65
CA MET A 125 3.16 0.50 19.88
C MET A 125 1.90 -0.05 20.55
N ALA A 126 0.75 0.55 20.27
CA ALA A 126 -0.53 -0.05 20.59
C ALA A 126 -0.77 -1.24 19.65
N ASN A 127 -1.58 -2.19 20.10
CA ASN A 127 -1.89 -3.39 19.34
C ASN A 127 -3.40 -3.61 19.34
N SER A 128 -4.08 -3.00 18.39
CA SER A 128 -5.53 -2.98 18.35
C SER A 128 -6.14 -4.22 17.69
N ALA A 129 -5.37 -4.96 16.90
CA ALA A 129 -5.86 -6.02 16.02
C ALA A 129 -7.06 -5.59 15.16
N GLY A 130 -7.18 -4.28 14.87
CA GLY A 130 -8.30 -3.68 14.17
C GLY A 130 -9.57 -3.54 15.02
N SER A 131 -9.51 -3.76 16.33
CA SER A 131 -10.64 -3.67 17.24
C SER A 131 -10.62 -2.36 18.03
N LEU A 132 -11.74 -1.62 17.99
CA LEU A 132 -11.89 -0.40 18.80
C LEU A 132 -11.80 -0.67 20.31
N ALA A 133 -12.18 -1.87 20.76
CA ALA A 133 -12.10 -2.27 22.15
C ALA A 133 -10.63 -2.42 22.62
N LEU A 134 -9.69 -2.65 21.71
CA LEU A 134 -8.27 -2.85 21.99
C LEU A 134 -7.41 -1.64 21.57
N LYS A 135 -8.00 -0.52 21.18
CA LYS A 135 -7.27 0.63 20.64
C LYS A 135 -6.14 1.15 21.54
N ASP A 136 -6.27 0.98 22.84
CA ASP A 136 -5.29 1.44 23.83
C ASP A 136 -4.48 0.28 24.46
N PHE A 137 -4.67 -0.95 23.97
CA PHE A 137 -3.93 -2.10 24.47
C PHE A 137 -2.47 -2.03 24.04
N ARG A 138 -1.56 -2.19 25.00
CA ARG A 138 -0.12 -2.27 24.78
C ARG A 138 0.40 -3.58 25.33
N PRO A 139 1.10 -4.38 24.51
CA PRO A 139 1.63 -5.69 24.92
C PRO A 139 2.80 -5.58 25.88
#